data_a1e8b55a2942a709e7d7759434d3784e
#
_entry.id   a1e8b55a2942a709e7d7759434d3784e
#
_cell.length_a   1.000
_cell.length_b   1.000
_cell.length_c   1.000
_cell.angle_alpha   90.00
_cell.angle_beta   90.00
_cell.angle_gamma   90.00
#
_symmetry.space_group_name_H-M   'P 1'
#
loop_
_entity.id
_entity.type
_entity.pdbx_description
1 polymer ?
#
loop_
_entity_poly.entity_id
_entity_poly.type
_entity_poly.pdbx_seq_one_letter_code
_entity_poly.pdbx_strand_id
1 'polypeptide(L)'
;MMGDADNDIDTEPRGRLVIVGTGITGVSQLTLEAVGWIEAADVVCYVLADPLTERWIHEHARSTEDLARLHQSGVPRVHAYRAMSERLVEHARSGRLVVGVFYGHPGVFTSPSHWAVEAARAEGISARMLPAVSAEDCLFAGLGIDPGDGACQSFEATDMLIRARVPATDAHLVIWQVGVVAQMGLQTGDGHLGALVQYLLRFYPATHLVTHYQAAQSVVADPTIHPVPLGELGTLTLAVTSTLYVPPLAARDYDMAIAASIDLGGATAEPSDASAVAVDWYRPMPEGPSRLGALITSLSTDPSLLDAVRADPRPYLLAVGLDVIEAWAFLVRDQRWINACIREGSGPAAAVALGAAATQEEARSFFVHTDGRLVRRAKRPLPSPDTVSTSPA
;
A
#
# COMPACT_ATOMS: atom_id res chain seq x y z
N MET A 1 16.10 -48.23 -29.91
CA MET A 1 16.07 -48.00 -28.45
C MET A 1 16.35 -46.52 -28.26
N MET A 2 15.29 -45.76 -28.23
CA MET A 2 15.35 -44.33 -27.85
C MET A 2 14.97 -44.28 -26.37
N GLY A 3 15.90 -43.83 -25.54
CA GLY A 3 15.66 -43.67 -24.13
C GLY A 3 14.80 -42.43 -23.87
N ASP A 4 13.71 -42.66 -23.19
CA ASP A 4 12.92 -41.60 -22.59
C ASP A 4 13.79 -40.85 -21.59
N ALA A 5 14.04 -39.59 -21.88
CA ALA A 5 14.57 -38.65 -20.87
C ALA A 5 13.39 -38.29 -19.96
N ASP A 6 13.33 -38.95 -18.82
CA ASP A 6 12.51 -38.54 -17.70
C ASP A 6 12.85 -37.10 -17.34
N ASN A 7 11.94 -36.21 -17.67
CA ASN A 7 11.95 -34.84 -17.26
C ASN A 7 11.34 -34.81 -15.84
N ASP A 8 12.13 -35.21 -14.85
CA ASP A 8 11.82 -35.07 -13.44
C ASP A 8 11.79 -33.54 -13.14
N ILE A 9 10.63 -32.95 -13.38
CA ILE A 9 10.34 -31.60 -12.89
C ILE A 9 10.22 -31.75 -11.39
N ASP A 10 11.27 -31.31 -10.71
CA ASP A 10 11.36 -31.16 -9.27
C ASP A 10 10.12 -30.39 -8.76
N THR A 11 9.10 -31.14 -8.32
CA THR A 11 7.80 -30.63 -7.86
C THR A 11 7.77 -30.42 -6.36
N GLU A 12 8.90 -30.09 -5.73
CA GLU A 12 8.87 -29.65 -4.35
C GLU A 12 8.04 -28.35 -4.27
N PRO A 13 7.12 -28.24 -3.31
CA PRO A 13 6.30 -27.04 -3.18
C PRO A 13 7.23 -25.86 -2.89
N ARG A 14 7.38 -24.97 -3.89
CA ARG A 14 8.14 -23.74 -3.72
C ARG A 14 7.47 -22.91 -2.62
N GLY A 15 8.24 -22.46 -1.65
CA GLY A 15 7.72 -21.63 -0.57
C GLY A 15 7.13 -20.31 -1.06
N ARG A 16 6.68 -19.51 -0.12
CA ARG A 16 6.07 -18.19 -0.39
C ARG A 16 6.64 -17.14 0.54
N LEU A 17 6.85 -15.93 0.03
CA LEU A 17 7.25 -14.77 0.80
C LEU A 17 6.17 -13.69 0.75
N VAL A 18 5.69 -13.24 1.92
CA VAL A 18 4.78 -12.09 2.03
C VAL A 18 5.43 -11.05 2.95
N ILE A 19 5.56 -9.84 2.46
CA ILE A 19 6.10 -8.73 3.25
C ILE A 19 4.95 -7.85 3.70
N VAL A 20 4.90 -7.53 4.99
CA VAL A 20 3.88 -6.69 5.62
C VAL A 20 4.50 -5.61 6.48
N GLY A 21 3.77 -4.54 6.73
CA GLY A 21 4.16 -3.47 7.65
C GLY A 21 3.27 -3.41 8.88
N THR A 22 3.83 -2.92 9.99
CA THR A 22 3.07 -2.75 11.24
C THR A 22 2.39 -1.40 11.35
N GLY A 23 2.61 -0.49 10.40
CA GLY A 23 2.31 0.92 10.64
C GLY A 23 3.29 1.54 11.66
N ILE A 24 2.99 2.75 12.08
CA ILE A 24 3.83 3.57 12.95
C ILE A 24 3.44 3.40 14.42
N THR A 25 2.14 3.29 14.72
CA THR A 25 1.63 3.09 16.10
C THR A 25 1.50 1.60 16.48
N GLY A 26 2.20 0.73 15.76
CA GLY A 26 2.26 -0.70 16.04
C GLY A 26 0.95 -1.44 15.76
N VAL A 27 0.56 -2.33 16.66
CA VAL A 27 -0.58 -3.24 16.50
C VAL A 27 -1.87 -2.55 16.03
N SER A 28 -2.10 -1.30 16.46
CA SER A 28 -3.32 -0.55 16.09
C SER A 28 -3.41 -0.18 14.61
N GLN A 29 -2.30 -0.24 13.88
CA GLN A 29 -2.23 0.08 12.45
C GLN A 29 -1.94 -1.17 11.58
N LEU A 30 -1.95 -2.37 12.16
CA LEU A 30 -1.93 -3.58 11.37
C LEU A 30 -3.20 -3.67 10.52
N THR A 31 -3.04 -3.94 9.23
CA THR A 31 -4.19 -4.24 8.39
C THR A 31 -4.73 -5.64 8.70
N LEU A 32 -6.02 -5.85 8.53
CA LEU A 32 -6.63 -7.18 8.73
C LEU A 32 -5.96 -8.25 7.85
N GLU A 33 -5.56 -7.88 6.63
CA GLU A 33 -4.82 -8.78 5.73
C GLU A 33 -3.46 -9.14 6.31
N ALA A 34 -2.73 -8.19 6.88
CA ALA A 34 -1.42 -8.45 7.51
C ALA A 34 -1.54 -9.40 8.71
N VAL A 35 -2.58 -9.20 9.55
CA VAL A 35 -2.89 -10.11 10.67
C VAL A 35 -3.08 -11.54 10.17
N GLY A 36 -3.95 -11.74 9.18
CA GLY A 36 -4.21 -13.07 8.62
C GLY A 36 -2.95 -13.75 8.08
N TRP A 37 -2.05 -12.99 7.43
CA TRP A 37 -0.77 -13.56 6.96
C TRP A 37 0.18 -13.90 8.09
N ILE A 38 0.28 -13.07 9.14
CA ILE A 38 1.11 -13.35 10.32
C ILE A 38 0.66 -14.64 11.01
N GLU A 39 -0.64 -14.83 11.21
CA GLU A 39 -1.20 -16.01 11.86
C GLU A 39 -1.06 -17.29 11.02
N ALA A 40 -1.12 -17.17 9.69
CA ALA A 40 -0.98 -18.29 8.77
C ALA A 40 0.50 -18.72 8.55
N ALA A 41 1.47 -17.85 8.84
CA ALA A 41 2.88 -18.06 8.51
C ALA A 41 3.49 -19.28 9.21
N ASP A 42 4.38 -20.01 8.50
CA ASP A 42 5.24 -21.00 9.12
C ASP A 42 6.35 -20.36 9.96
N VAL A 43 6.83 -19.19 9.50
CA VAL A 43 7.79 -18.36 10.23
C VAL A 43 7.53 -16.87 9.93
N VAL A 44 7.56 -16.06 10.98
CA VAL A 44 7.52 -14.61 10.94
C VAL A 44 8.90 -14.05 11.24
N CYS A 45 9.53 -13.41 10.26
CA CYS A 45 10.81 -12.73 10.43
C CYS A 45 10.54 -11.22 10.55
N TYR A 46 11.04 -10.56 11.59
CA TYR A 46 10.63 -9.19 11.87
C TYR A 46 11.80 -8.23 12.15
N VAL A 47 11.55 -6.94 11.85
CA VAL A 47 12.34 -5.78 12.30
C VAL A 47 11.35 -4.75 12.84
N LEU A 48 11.29 -4.60 14.14
CA LEU A 48 10.30 -3.78 14.83
C LEU A 48 10.96 -2.66 15.64
N ALA A 49 10.18 -1.60 15.91
CA ALA A 49 10.63 -0.46 16.68
C ALA A 49 10.06 -0.47 18.13
N ASP A 50 9.02 -1.25 18.41
CA ASP A 50 8.32 -1.25 19.68
C ASP A 50 8.11 -2.66 20.23
N PRO A 51 8.25 -2.82 21.57
CA PRO A 51 8.14 -4.12 22.22
C PRO A 51 6.69 -4.63 22.31
N LEU A 52 5.68 -3.75 22.18
CA LEU A 52 4.28 -4.16 22.23
C LEU A 52 3.91 -4.97 20.99
N THR A 53 4.28 -4.47 19.81
CA THR A 53 4.07 -5.19 18.56
C THR A 53 4.91 -6.47 18.49
N GLU A 54 6.15 -6.44 18.98
CA GLU A 54 6.98 -7.64 19.08
C GLU A 54 6.30 -8.71 19.91
N ARG A 55 5.80 -8.35 21.09
CA ARG A 55 5.07 -9.27 21.96
C ARG A 55 3.82 -9.83 21.27
N TRP A 56 3.04 -8.97 20.62
CA TRP A 56 1.84 -9.38 19.90
C TRP A 56 2.17 -10.40 18.80
N ILE A 57 3.26 -10.19 18.04
CA ILE A 57 3.72 -11.14 17.02
C ILE A 57 4.09 -12.49 17.66
N HIS A 58 4.81 -12.49 18.78
CA HIS A 58 5.14 -13.73 19.49
C HIS A 58 3.91 -14.52 19.98
N GLU A 59 2.82 -13.81 20.28
CA GLU A 59 1.57 -14.44 20.74
C GLU A 59 0.72 -14.98 19.57
N HIS A 60 0.88 -14.46 18.35
CA HIS A 60 0.03 -14.79 17.19
C HIS A 60 0.75 -15.61 16.10
N ALA A 61 2.06 -15.56 16.03
CA ALA A 61 2.84 -16.32 15.06
C ALA A 61 3.23 -17.71 15.59
N ARG A 62 3.30 -18.70 14.69
CA ARG A 62 3.75 -20.06 15.05
C ARG A 62 5.24 -20.13 15.40
N SER A 63 6.05 -19.38 14.70
CA SER A 63 7.50 -19.26 14.88
C SER A 63 7.95 -17.87 14.50
N THR A 64 8.93 -17.33 15.22
CA THR A 64 9.41 -15.96 15.01
C THR A 64 10.93 -15.92 14.91
N GLU A 65 11.45 -14.96 14.13
CA GLU A 65 12.88 -14.65 14.04
C GLU A 65 13.10 -13.14 14.02
N ASP A 66 13.87 -12.63 14.98
CA ASP A 66 14.26 -11.22 15.03
C ASP A 66 15.45 -10.97 14.09
N LEU A 67 15.19 -10.28 12.97
CA LEU A 67 16.22 -9.90 11.99
C LEU A 67 17.06 -8.71 12.45
N ALA A 68 16.62 -7.93 13.45
CA ALA A 68 17.41 -6.81 13.96
C ALA A 68 18.75 -7.29 14.54
N ARG A 69 18.83 -8.55 14.99
CA ARG A 69 20.06 -9.19 15.46
C ARG A 69 21.16 -9.33 14.41
N LEU A 70 20.82 -9.15 13.12
CA LEU A 70 21.80 -9.15 12.03
C LEU A 70 22.59 -7.84 11.94
N HIS A 71 22.17 -6.80 12.66
CA HIS A 71 22.98 -5.58 12.81
C HIS A 71 24.22 -5.86 13.64
N GLN A 72 25.37 -5.44 13.11
CA GLN A 72 26.66 -5.55 13.80
C GLN A 72 27.22 -4.15 14.04
N SER A 73 27.72 -3.90 15.26
CA SER A 73 28.34 -2.63 15.61
C SER A 73 29.56 -2.37 14.71
N GLY A 74 29.68 -1.15 14.20
CA GLY A 74 30.80 -0.76 13.34
C GLY A 74 30.73 -1.24 11.87
N VAL A 75 29.70 -2.00 11.50
CA VAL A 75 29.49 -2.46 10.13
C VAL A 75 28.40 -1.59 9.47
N PRO A 76 28.59 -1.15 8.21
CA PRO A 76 27.58 -0.39 7.50
C PRO A 76 26.25 -1.16 7.43
N ARG A 77 25.15 -0.47 7.72
CA ARG A 77 23.79 -1.07 7.77
C ARG A 77 23.37 -1.82 6.51
N VAL A 78 23.95 -1.48 5.36
CA VAL A 78 23.69 -2.17 4.09
C VAL A 78 24.00 -3.66 4.15
N HIS A 79 25.02 -4.07 4.92
CA HIS A 79 25.37 -5.48 5.09
C HIS A 79 24.31 -6.23 5.90
N ALA A 80 23.81 -5.62 6.99
CA ALA A 80 22.69 -6.17 7.74
C ALA A 80 21.44 -6.28 6.86
N TYR A 81 21.13 -5.27 6.06
CA TYR A 81 20.00 -5.28 5.14
C TYR A 81 20.07 -6.39 4.09
N ARG A 82 21.28 -6.67 3.54
CA ARG A 82 21.47 -7.82 2.66
C ARG A 82 21.27 -9.15 3.37
N ALA A 83 21.81 -9.27 4.57
CA ALA A 83 21.65 -10.48 5.38
C ALA A 83 20.17 -10.71 5.76
N MET A 84 19.41 -9.66 6.09
CA MET A 84 17.96 -9.75 6.34
C MET A 84 17.20 -10.24 5.11
N SER A 85 17.50 -9.65 3.94
CA SER A 85 16.89 -10.06 2.67
C SER A 85 17.20 -11.54 2.36
N GLU A 86 18.45 -11.95 2.47
CA GLU A 86 18.87 -13.33 2.23
C GLU A 86 18.18 -14.30 3.20
N ARG A 87 18.07 -13.93 4.48
CA ARG A 87 17.42 -14.77 5.48
C ARG A 87 15.96 -15.03 5.20
N LEU A 88 15.22 -14.01 4.73
CA LEU A 88 13.83 -14.15 4.29
C LEU A 88 13.71 -15.13 3.11
N VAL A 89 14.58 -14.98 2.11
CA VAL A 89 14.59 -15.84 0.93
C VAL A 89 15.01 -17.28 1.26
N GLU A 90 15.99 -17.47 2.15
CA GLU A 90 16.43 -18.77 2.62
C GLU A 90 15.27 -19.58 3.26
N HIS A 91 14.49 -18.92 4.12
CA HIS A 91 13.30 -19.57 4.67
C HIS A 91 12.29 -19.94 3.58
N ALA A 92 12.06 -19.07 2.59
CA ALA A 92 11.13 -19.35 1.51
C ALA A 92 11.63 -20.47 0.58
N ARG A 93 12.95 -20.56 0.31
CA ARG A 93 13.56 -21.70 -0.42
C ARG A 93 13.30 -23.04 0.24
N SER A 94 13.19 -23.07 1.57
CA SER A 94 12.88 -24.30 2.32
C SER A 94 11.42 -24.75 2.25
N GLY A 95 10.62 -24.17 1.33
CA GLY A 95 9.22 -24.56 1.13
C GLY A 95 8.21 -23.87 2.07
N ARG A 96 8.65 -22.95 2.94
CA ARG A 96 7.82 -22.32 3.98
C ARG A 96 7.01 -21.14 3.44
N LEU A 97 5.87 -20.89 4.10
CA LEU A 97 5.21 -19.58 4.07
C LEU A 97 5.93 -18.64 5.04
N VAL A 98 6.65 -17.69 4.50
CA VAL A 98 7.44 -16.71 5.25
C VAL A 98 6.72 -15.37 5.24
N VAL A 99 6.55 -14.76 6.42
CA VAL A 99 6.07 -13.39 6.52
C VAL A 99 7.19 -12.52 7.09
N GLY A 100 7.62 -11.54 6.28
CA GLY A 100 8.57 -10.51 6.73
C GLY A 100 7.81 -9.31 7.25
N VAL A 101 7.97 -8.96 8.52
CA VAL A 101 7.27 -7.87 9.20
C VAL A 101 8.24 -6.73 9.46
N PHE A 102 7.91 -5.54 8.93
CA PHE A 102 8.73 -4.35 9.08
C PHE A 102 7.95 -3.22 9.74
N TYR A 103 8.63 -2.42 10.55
CA TYR A 103 8.08 -1.19 11.11
C TYR A 103 7.66 -0.21 9.99
N GLY A 104 6.50 0.42 10.13
CA GLY A 104 5.93 1.34 9.17
C GLY A 104 5.38 0.66 7.91
N HIS A 105 5.51 1.32 6.79
CA HIS A 105 5.18 0.76 5.47
C HIS A 105 6.40 0.02 4.91
N PRO A 106 6.28 -1.26 4.55
CA PRO A 106 7.43 -2.09 4.20
C PRO A 106 8.09 -1.72 2.86
N GLY A 107 7.45 -0.88 2.07
CA GLY A 107 7.99 -0.36 0.80
C GLY A 107 8.57 1.06 0.91
N VAL A 108 8.54 1.70 2.10
CA VAL A 108 9.02 3.08 2.29
C VAL A 108 10.29 3.05 3.13
N PHE A 109 11.41 3.46 2.55
CA PHE A 109 12.75 3.45 3.17
C PHE A 109 13.20 2.11 3.77
N THR A 110 12.69 0.99 3.25
CA THR A 110 12.96 -0.37 3.75
C THR A 110 13.60 -1.23 2.66
N SER A 111 14.88 -1.03 2.39
CA SER A 111 15.61 -1.75 1.33
C SER A 111 15.55 -3.29 1.46
N PRO A 112 15.65 -3.90 2.69
CA PRO A 112 15.64 -5.36 2.80
C PRO A 112 14.38 -6.00 2.24
N SER A 113 13.21 -5.36 2.40
CA SER A 113 11.94 -5.88 1.92
C SER A 113 11.87 -5.91 0.39
N HIS A 114 12.35 -4.85 -0.28
CA HIS A 114 12.42 -4.80 -1.74
C HIS A 114 13.35 -5.87 -2.29
N TRP A 115 14.56 -5.96 -1.73
CA TRP A 115 15.55 -6.94 -2.18
C TRP A 115 15.10 -8.37 -1.97
N ALA A 116 14.42 -8.66 -0.85
CA ALA A 116 13.88 -9.99 -0.58
C ALA A 116 12.80 -10.39 -1.60
N VAL A 117 11.88 -9.48 -1.91
CA VAL A 117 10.82 -9.73 -2.92
C VAL A 117 11.42 -9.92 -4.30
N GLU A 118 12.40 -9.09 -4.69
CA GLU A 118 13.09 -9.20 -5.97
C GLU A 118 13.85 -10.52 -6.09
N ALA A 119 14.65 -10.87 -5.09
CA ALA A 119 15.44 -12.11 -5.07
C ALA A 119 14.54 -13.36 -5.09
N ALA A 120 13.50 -13.40 -4.26
CA ALA A 120 12.55 -14.51 -4.24
C ALA A 120 11.88 -14.71 -5.62
N ARG A 121 11.45 -13.63 -6.26
CA ARG A 121 10.85 -13.68 -7.61
C ARG A 121 11.83 -14.16 -8.67
N ALA A 122 13.09 -13.73 -8.59
CA ALA A 122 14.14 -14.17 -9.50
C ALA A 122 14.39 -15.69 -9.41
N GLU A 123 14.15 -16.30 -8.25
CA GLU A 123 14.23 -17.74 -8.01
C GLU A 123 12.92 -18.47 -8.29
N GLY A 124 11.89 -17.78 -8.80
CA GLY A 124 10.59 -18.37 -9.08
C GLY A 124 9.74 -18.66 -7.83
N ILE A 125 10.11 -18.09 -6.68
CA ILE A 125 9.33 -18.15 -5.44
C ILE A 125 8.23 -17.08 -5.51
N SER A 126 6.99 -17.44 -5.14
CA SER A 126 5.89 -16.50 -5.06
C SER A 126 6.17 -15.46 -3.97
N ALA A 127 6.32 -14.18 -4.36
CA ALA A 127 6.65 -13.12 -3.41
C ALA A 127 5.82 -11.86 -3.66
N ARG A 128 5.30 -11.25 -2.59
CA ARG A 128 4.56 -9.99 -2.65
C ARG A 128 4.81 -9.13 -1.41
N MET A 129 4.58 -7.83 -1.57
CA MET A 129 4.56 -6.85 -0.49
C MET A 129 3.14 -6.30 -0.38
N LEU A 130 2.65 -6.16 0.85
CA LEU A 130 1.36 -5.52 1.14
C LEU A 130 1.58 -4.06 1.55
N PRO A 131 0.66 -3.16 1.22
CA PRO A 131 0.70 -1.79 1.72
C PRO A 131 0.42 -1.76 3.23
N ALA A 132 0.92 -0.71 3.88
CA ALA A 132 0.67 -0.44 5.30
C ALA A 132 0.69 1.08 5.54
N VAL A 133 0.34 1.52 6.75
CA VAL A 133 0.41 2.93 7.14
C VAL A 133 1.87 3.37 7.22
N SER A 134 2.22 4.45 6.54
CA SER A 134 3.56 5.06 6.56
C SER A 134 3.64 6.25 7.52
N ALA A 135 4.86 6.69 7.81
CA ALA A 135 5.07 7.94 8.54
C ALA A 135 4.54 9.16 7.76
N GLU A 136 4.43 9.05 6.43
CA GLU A 136 3.86 10.10 5.57
C GLU A 136 2.36 10.26 5.80
N ASP A 137 1.62 9.13 5.86
CA ASP A 137 0.19 9.13 6.19
C ASP A 137 -0.06 9.76 7.57
N CYS A 138 0.78 9.39 8.55
CA CYS A 138 0.71 9.96 9.89
C CYS A 138 1.04 11.47 9.90
N LEU A 139 1.99 11.92 9.09
CA LEU A 139 2.37 13.33 8.98
C LEU A 139 1.22 14.15 8.38
N PHE A 140 0.64 13.69 7.29
CA PHE A 140 -0.48 14.38 6.64
C PHE A 140 -1.67 14.51 7.59
N ALA A 141 -2.04 13.42 8.26
CA ALA A 141 -3.11 13.42 9.26
C ALA A 141 -2.79 14.32 10.47
N GLY A 142 -1.55 14.25 10.99
CA GLY A 142 -1.12 14.98 12.17
C GLY A 142 -0.97 16.49 11.95
N LEU A 143 -0.57 16.91 10.76
CA LEU A 143 -0.40 18.32 10.40
C LEU A 143 -1.63 18.93 9.70
N GLY A 144 -2.61 18.10 9.32
CA GLY A 144 -3.79 18.55 8.56
C GLY A 144 -3.42 19.01 7.14
N ILE A 145 -2.50 18.31 6.48
CA ILE A 145 -2.04 18.64 5.13
C ILE A 145 -2.68 17.68 4.14
N ASP A 146 -3.28 18.25 3.10
CA ASP A 146 -3.71 17.47 1.92
C ASP A 146 -2.67 17.65 0.80
N PRO A 147 -1.94 16.58 0.39
CA PRO A 147 -0.99 16.66 -0.72
C PRO A 147 -1.65 16.98 -2.07
N GLY A 148 -2.98 16.88 -2.16
CA GLY A 148 -3.77 17.33 -3.31
C GLY A 148 -3.92 18.85 -3.41
N ASP A 149 -3.72 19.57 -2.29
CA ASP A 149 -3.76 21.01 -2.25
C ASP A 149 -2.33 21.58 -2.26
N GLY A 150 -1.93 22.19 -3.37
CA GLY A 150 -0.63 22.83 -3.54
C GLY A 150 0.54 21.87 -3.83
N ALA A 151 0.25 20.60 -4.14
CA ALA A 151 1.24 19.55 -4.41
C ALA A 151 2.15 19.23 -3.21
N CYS A 152 2.79 18.06 -3.23
CA CYS A 152 3.75 17.62 -2.22
C CYS A 152 4.95 16.96 -2.88
N GLN A 153 6.14 17.23 -2.35
CA GLN A 153 7.39 16.58 -2.72
C GLN A 153 8.07 16.03 -1.47
N SER A 154 8.72 14.89 -1.60
CA SER A 154 9.45 14.31 -0.47
C SER A 154 10.83 13.82 -0.88
N PHE A 155 11.83 14.01 0.00
CA PHE A 155 13.20 13.58 -0.20
C PHE A 155 13.75 12.96 1.09
N GLU A 156 14.67 12.01 0.95
CA GLU A 156 15.56 11.63 2.04
C GLU A 156 16.64 12.71 2.19
N ALA A 157 16.95 13.10 3.42
CA ALA A 157 17.79 14.26 3.72
C ALA A 157 19.19 14.16 3.11
N THR A 158 19.83 12.98 3.19
CA THR A 158 21.18 12.78 2.64
C THR A 158 21.16 12.76 1.12
N ASP A 159 20.17 12.07 0.51
CA ASP A 159 19.98 12.04 -0.94
C ASP A 159 19.70 13.43 -1.50
N MET A 160 18.91 14.24 -0.80
CA MET A 160 18.65 15.63 -1.17
C MET A 160 19.95 16.44 -1.27
N LEU A 161 20.83 16.30 -0.27
CA LEU A 161 22.10 17.01 -0.22
C LEU A 161 23.10 16.55 -1.30
N ILE A 162 23.37 15.24 -1.37
CA ILE A 162 24.42 14.71 -2.26
C ILE A 162 24.05 14.82 -3.74
N ARG A 163 22.74 14.87 -4.05
CA ARG A 163 22.24 15.06 -5.42
C ARG A 163 21.88 16.50 -5.73
N ALA A 164 22.05 17.41 -4.77
CA ALA A 164 21.69 18.82 -4.89
C ALA A 164 20.26 19.01 -5.43
N ARG A 165 19.28 18.25 -4.87
CA ARG A 165 17.89 18.31 -5.31
C ARG A 165 17.27 19.66 -4.98
N VAL A 166 16.79 20.36 -5.98
CA VAL A 166 16.17 21.68 -5.85
C VAL A 166 14.70 21.50 -5.50
N PRO A 167 14.22 22.02 -4.34
CA PRO A 167 12.82 21.96 -4.00
C PRO A 167 11.99 22.98 -4.80
N ALA A 168 10.75 22.61 -5.16
CA ALA A 168 9.75 23.57 -5.58
C ALA A 168 9.23 24.29 -4.35
N THR A 169 9.46 25.61 -4.28
CA THR A 169 9.15 26.40 -3.06
C THR A 169 7.66 26.77 -2.95
N ASP A 170 6.89 26.45 -3.95
CA ASP A 170 5.44 26.62 -4.05
C ASP A 170 4.65 25.32 -3.76
N ALA A 171 5.34 24.27 -3.31
CA ALA A 171 4.75 22.99 -2.93
C ALA A 171 5.16 22.61 -1.50
N HIS A 172 4.36 21.78 -0.84
CA HIS A 172 4.74 21.17 0.43
C HIS A 172 6.02 20.34 0.24
N LEU A 173 6.95 20.42 1.19
CA LEU A 173 8.18 19.66 1.17
C LEU A 173 8.32 18.84 2.46
N VAL A 174 8.47 17.53 2.31
CA VAL A 174 8.75 16.58 3.40
C VAL A 174 10.17 16.07 3.26
N ILE A 175 10.99 16.22 4.31
CA ILE A 175 12.36 15.72 4.32
C ILE A 175 12.50 14.66 5.40
N TRP A 176 12.79 13.45 4.96
CA TRP A 176 12.89 12.26 5.80
C TRP A 176 14.27 12.09 6.41
N GLN A 177 14.31 11.42 7.58
CA GLN A 177 15.56 11.01 8.25
C GLN A 177 16.48 12.19 8.60
N VAL A 178 15.92 13.34 8.92
CA VAL A 178 16.70 14.56 9.27
C VAL A 178 17.54 14.40 10.54
N GLY A 179 17.22 13.43 11.41
CA GLY A 179 18.02 13.12 12.60
C GLY A 179 19.26 12.27 12.33
N VAL A 180 19.45 11.77 11.08
CA VAL A 180 20.58 10.86 10.69
C VAL A 180 21.23 11.29 9.38
N VAL A 181 21.25 12.56 9.07
CA VAL A 181 21.84 13.12 7.84
C VAL A 181 23.29 12.67 7.70
N ALA A 182 23.60 12.05 6.55
CA ALA A 182 24.92 11.52 6.19
C ALA A 182 25.54 10.49 7.17
N GLN A 183 24.70 9.84 8.00
CA GLN A 183 25.15 8.80 8.92
C GLN A 183 25.04 7.41 8.28
N MET A 184 26.11 6.63 8.39
CA MET A 184 26.16 5.25 7.90
C MET A 184 25.55 4.22 8.86
N GLY A 185 25.28 4.62 10.12
CA GLY A 185 24.72 3.79 11.19
C GLY A 185 23.43 4.36 11.77
N LEU A 186 22.89 3.70 12.82
CA LEU A 186 21.71 4.14 13.57
C LEU A 186 22.06 4.95 14.83
N GLN A 187 23.30 5.41 14.93
CA GLN A 187 23.72 6.19 16.10
C GLN A 187 23.19 7.63 15.96
N THR A 188 22.54 8.12 16.99
CA THR A 188 22.23 9.54 17.14
C THR A 188 23.54 10.25 17.41
N GLY A 189 23.97 11.10 16.52
CA GLY A 189 25.12 11.98 16.65
C GLY A 189 24.72 13.36 16.18
N ASP A 190 25.65 14.34 16.32
CA ASP A 190 25.50 15.69 15.81
C ASP A 190 25.42 15.69 14.28
N GLY A 191 24.44 14.91 13.75
CA GLY A 191 24.26 14.68 12.34
C GLY A 191 24.39 16.00 11.57
N HIS A 192 24.81 15.91 10.31
CA HIS A 192 25.05 17.08 9.46
C HIS A 192 23.75 17.92 9.20
N LEU A 193 22.91 18.07 10.23
CA LEU A 193 21.68 18.89 10.21
C LEU A 193 22.00 20.33 9.79
N GLY A 194 23.13 20.89 10.27
CA GLY A 194 23.60 22.21 9.85
C GLY A 194 23.84 22.31 8.33
N ALA A 195 24.32 21.25 7.70
CA ALA A 195 24.49 21.23 6.23
C ALA A 195 23.13 21.26 5.52
N LEU A 196 22.13 20.54 6.03
CA LEU A 196 20.75 20.59 5.50
C LEU A 196 20.15 21.98 5.66
N VAL A 197 20.30 22.62 6.84
CA VAL A 197 19.86 23.99 7.07
C VAL A 197 20.50 24.95 6.08
N GLN A 198 21.83 24.94 5.95
CA GLN A 198 22.54 25.80 4.98
C GLN A 198 22.09 25.55 3.53
N TYR A 199 21.78 24.29 3.19
CA TYR A 199 21.25 23.97 1.88
C TYR A 199 19.87 24.58 1.65
N LEU A 200 18.96 24.43 2.61
CA LEU A 200 17.58 24.95 2.53
C LEU A 200 17.51 26.48 2.54
N LEU A 201 18.45 27.16 3.24
CA LEU A 201 18.55 28.64 3.25
C LEU A 201 18.86 29.23 1.87
N ARG A 202 19.23 28.42 0.89
CA ARG A 202 19.36 28.86 -0.52
C ARG A 202 18.01 29.10 -1.19
N PHE A 203 16.93 28.52 -0.65
CA PHE A 203 15.59 28.50 -1.25
C PHE A 203 14.55 29.16 -0.35
N TYR A 204 14.72 29.10 0.97
CA TYR A 204 13.78 29.59 1.96
C TYR A 204 14.44 30.63 2.89
N PRO A 205 13.71 31.68 3.32
CA PRO A 205 14.22 32.63 4.30
C PRO A 205 14.55 31.96 5.64
N ALA A 206 15.52 32.51 6.39
CA ALA A 206 15.85 31.99 7.72
C ALA A 206 14.69 32.06 8.71
N THR A 207 13.77 33.01 8.50
CA THR A 207 12.55 33.19 9.30
C THR A 207 11.39 32.32 8.88
N HIS A 208 11.52 31.53 7.78
CA HIS A 208 10.47 30.65 7.33
C HIS A 208 10.21 29.57 8.39
N LEU A 209 8.95 29.45 8.82
CA LEU A 209 8.58 28.45 9.82
C LEU A 209 8.53 27.07 9.17
N VAL A 210 9.35 26.18 9.69
CA VAL A 210 9.37 24.76 9.33
C VAL A 210 8.93 23.95 10.55
N THR A 211 8.44 22.73 10.36
CA THR A 211 7.97 21.90 11.47
C THR A 211 8.84 20.66 11.61
N HIS A 212 9.50 20.53 12.77
CA HIS A 212 10.02 19.24 13.20
C HIS A 212 8.84 18.35 13.57
N TYR A 213 8.71 17.24 12.88
CA TYR A 213 7.66 16.26 13.09
C TYR A 213 8.23 14.90 13.47
N GLN A 214 7.60 14.26 14.45
CA GLN A 214 7.82 12.86 14.76
C GLN A 214 6.47 12.21 15.05
N ALA A 215 6.12 11.18 14.31
CA ALA A 215 4.86 10.47 14.49
C ALA A 215 4.79 9.82 15.89
N ALA A 216 3.60 9.78 16.47
CA ALA A 216 3.34 9.01 17.68
C ALA A 216 3.66 7.52 17.44
N GLN A 217 4.33 6.89 18.39
CA GLN A 217 4.68 5.46 18.29
C GLN A 217 3.70 4.54 19.02
N SER A 218 2.68 5.11 19.65
CA SER A 218 1.61 4.37 20.30
C SER A 218 0.32 5.20 20.31
N VAL A 219 -0.81 4.56 20.51
CA VAL A 219 -2.13 5.19 20.57
C VAL A 219 -2.32 6.10 21.81
N VAL A 220 -1.44 6.01 22.79
CA VAL A 220 -1.48 6.82 24.02
C VAL A 220 -0.45 7.95 24.02
N ALA A 221 0.36 8.07 22.97
CA ALA A 221 1.34 9.14 22.80
C ALA A 221 0.85 10.14 21.76
N ASP A 222 1.23 11.41 21.97
CA ASP A 222 1.02 12.45 20.98
C ASP A 222 2.20 12.51 20.01
N PRO A 223 1.97 12.91 18.73
CA PRO A 223 3.07 13.22 17.83
C PRO A 223 3.83 14.46 18.30
N THR A 224 5.14 14.51 18.03
CA THR A 224 5.89 15.76 18.19
C THR A 224 5.61 16.65 16.99
N ILE A 225 5.06 17.82 17.23
CA ILE A 225 4.81 18.86 16.24
C ILE A 225 5.44 20.14 16.77
N HIS A 226 6.63 20.48 16.28
CA HIS A 226 7.41 21.62 16.79
C HIS A 226 7.76 22.59 15.65
N PRO A 227 6.97 23.66 15.49
CA PRO A 227 7.32 24.73 14.55
C PRO A 227 8.56 25.49 15.02
N VAL A 228 9.48 25.77 14.11
CA VAL A 228 10.73 26.49 14.39
C VAL A 228 11.15 27.27 13.15
N PRO A 229 11.74 28.49 13.32
CA PRO A 229 12.36 29.15 12.17
C PRO A 229 13.48 28.30 11.55
N LEU A 230 13.56 28.25 10.23
CA LEU A 230 14.57 27.45 9.53
C LEU A 230 16.00 27.74 10.01
N GLY A 231 16.31 29.01 10.28
CA GLY A 231 17.63 29.45 10.80
C GLY A 231 17.96 28.88 12.18
N GLU A 232 16.98 28.48 12.96
CA GLU A 232 17.14 27.95 14.32
C GLU A 232 17.08 26.43 14.37
N LEU A 233 16.66 25.76 13.27
CA LEU A 233 16.50 24.31 13.21
C LEU A 233 17.78 23.55 13.62
N GLY A 234 18.95 24.07 13.26
CA GLY A 234 20.26 23.47 13.61
C GLY A 234 20.57 23.42 15.10
N THR A 235 19.78 24.07 15.96
CA THR A 235 19.94 24.03 17.43
C THR A 235 19.21 22.87 18.09
N LEU A 236 18.34 22.17 17.33
CA LEU A 236 17.54 21.07 17.85
C LEU A 236 18.33 19.77 17.89
N THR A 237 18.08 18.97 18.92
CA THR A 237 18.47 17.56 18.96
C THR A 237 17.34 16.73 18.37
N LEU A 238 17.59 16.08 17.25
CA LEU A 238 16.59 15.31 16.52
C LEU A 238 16.75 13.80 16.74
N ALA A 239 15.64 13.11 16.88
CA ALA A 239 15.62 11.64 16.93
C ALA A 239 15.83 11.04 15.53
N VAL A 240 16.25 9.77 15.48
CA VAL A 240 16.44 9.01 14.22
C VAL A 240 15.18 9.03 13.33
N THR A 241 14.00 9.02 13.97
CA THR A 241 12.69 9.00 13.31
C THR A 241 12.15 10.39 12.96
N SER A 242 12.94 11.45 13.19
CA SER A 242 12.53 12.82 12.90
C SER A 242 12.36 13.10 11.42
N THR A 243 11.31 13.82 11.10
CA THR A 243 10.96 14.32 9.77
C THR A 243 10.87 15.84 9.81
N LEU A 244 11.26 16.51 8.77
CA LEU A 244 11.08 17.95 8.61
C LEU A 244 10.00 18.21 7.57
N TYR A 245 9.02 19.00 7.96
CA TYR A 245 8.02 19.55 7.04
C TYR A 245 8.32 21.04 6.79
N VAL A 246 8.36 21.42 5.52
CA VAL A 246 8.55 22.79 5.06
C VAL A 246 7.30 23.20 4.26
N PRO A 247 6.49 24.13 4.78
CA PRO A 247 5.32 24.62 4.04
C PRO A 247 5.75 25.45 2.81
N PRO A 248 4.88 25.59 1.80
CA PRO A 248 5.16 26.42 0.65
C PRO A 248 5.35 27.90 1.04
N LEU A 249 6.20 28.64 0.31
CA LEU A 249 6.38 30.07 0.49
C LEU A 249 5.16 30.86 0.04
N ALA A 250 4.55 30.43 -1.06
CA ALA A 250 3.34 31.01 -1.63
C ALA A 250 2.71 29.98 -2.57
N ALA A 251 1.40 30.06 -2.76
CA ALA A 251 0.72 29.29 -3.78
C ALA A 251 1.20 29.73 -5.18
N ARG A 252 1.25 28.77 -6.11
CA ARG A 252 1.52 29.08 -7.52
C ARG A 252 0.26 29.60 -8.19
N ASP A 253 0.42 30.66 -8.98
CA ASP A 253 -0.67 31.18 -9.81
C ASP A 253 -1.07 30.16 -10.90
N TYR A 254 -2.34 30.19 -11.28
CA TYR A 254 -2.83 29.37 -12.39
C TYR A 254 -2.24 29.84 -13.72
N ASP A 255 -1.83 28.88 -14.57
CA ASP A 255 -1.62 29.16 -15.98
C ASP A 255 -2.97 29.27 -16.69
N MET A 256 -3.41 30.51 -16.92
CA MET A 256 -4.72 30.79 -17.50
C MET A 256 -4.86 30.28 -18.93
N ALA A 257 -3.76 30.12 -19.67
CA ALA A 257 -3.81 29.58 -21.03
C ALA A 257 -4.08 28.06 -20.99
N ILE A 258 -3.42 27.35 -20.06
CA ILE A 258 -3.69 25.93 -19.82
C ILE A 258 -5.10 25.73 -19.27
N ALA A 259 -5.49 26.53 -18.26
CA ALA A 259 -6.83 26.46 -17.69
C ALA A 259 -7.93 26.62 -18.76
N ALA A 260 -7.77 27.60 -19.67
CA ALA A 260 -8.70 27.80 -20.78
C ALA A 260 -8.71 26.60 -21.75
N SER A 261 -7.57 25.94 -21.97
CA SER A 261 -7.47 24.80 -22.89
C SER A 261 -8.17 23.52 -22.40
N ILE A 262 -8.49 23.46 -21.11
CA ILE A 262 -9.20 22.36 -20.45
C ILE A 262 -10.55 22.82 -19.87
N ASP A 263 -11.12 23.87 -20.42
CA ASP A 263 -12.43 24.44 -20.04
C ASP A 263 -12.56 24.92 -18.59
N LEU A 264 -11.44 25.18 -17.91
CA LEU A 264 -11.38 25.75 -16.56
C LEU A 264 -11.07 27.25 -16.52
N GLY A 265 -11.11 27.96 -17.66
CA GLY A 265 -10.77 29.36 -17.76
C GLY A 265 -11.65 30.35 -16.97
N GLY A 266 -12.73 29.86 -16.34
CA GLY A 266 -13.58 30.60 -15.40
C GLY A 266 -13.45 30.19 -13.94
N ALA A 267 -12.59 29.24 -13.62
CA ALA A 267 -12.50 28.61 -12.30
C ALA A 267 -11.64 29.37 -11.28
N THR A 268 -11.57 30.68 -11.36
CA THR A 268 -10.91 31.54 -10.35
C THR A 268 -11.83 31.93 -9.18
N ALA A 269 -13.07 31.42 -9.17
CA ALA A 269 -13.97 31.55 -8.04
C ALA A 269 -14.05 30.21 -7.31
N GLU A 270 -14.08 30.26 -5.97
CA GLU A 270 -14.62 29.18 -5.14
C GLU A 270 -15.80 28.54 -5.89
N PRO A 271 -15.95 27.19 -5.94
CA PRO A 271 -17.09 26.59 -6.58
C PRO A 271 -18.35 27.20 -5.97
N SER A 272 -18.85 28.26 -6.61
CA SER A 272 -20.17 28.75 -6.28
C SER A 272 -21.13 27.61 -6.55
N ASP A 273 -22.17 27.46 -5.75
CA ASP A 273 -23.25 26.49 -5.77
C ASP A 273 -23.97 26.27 -7.14
N ALA A 274 -23.28 26.57 -8.24
CA ALA A 274 -23.76 26.40 -9.58
C ALA A 274 -23.75 24.92 -9.93
N SER A 275 -24.90 24.30 -9.68
CA SER A 275 -25.32 23.02 -10.29
C SER A 275 -24.16 22.01 -10.39
N ALA A 276 -23.59 21.65 -9.23
CA ALA A 276 -23.02 20.33 -9.09
C ALA A 276 -24.15 19.39 -9.58
N VAL A 277 -24.00 18.80 -10.77
CA VAL A 277 -24.67 17.55 -11.07
C VAL A 277 -24.37 16.73 -9.84
N ALA A 278 -25.38 16.50 -8.99
CA ALA A 278 -25.21 15.72 -7.80
C ALA A 278 -24.72 14.37 -8.29
N VAL A 279 -23.39 14.21 -8.32
CA VAL A 279 -22.81 12.91 -8.52
C VAL A 279 -23.26 12.19 -7.29
N ASP A 280 -24.21 11.28 -7.48
CA ASP A 280 -24.77 10.48 -6.41
C ASP A 280 -23.71 9.51 -5.89
N TRP A 281 -22.74 10.10 -5.18
CA TRP A 281 -21.60 9.39 -4.59
C TRP A 281 -22.05 8.47 -3.46
N TYR A 282 -23.20 8.80 -2.86
CA TYR A 282 -23.71 8.09 -1.72
C TYR A 282 -25.04 7.45 -2.08
N ARG A 283 -25.01 6.16 -2.30
CA ARG A 283 -26.19 5.33 -2.23
C ARG A 283 -26.15 4.59 -0.90
N PRO A 284 -27.23 4.61 -0.11
CA PRO A 284 -27.27 3.80 1.11
C PRO A 284 -27.01 2.34 0.76
N MET A 285 -26.26 1.65 1.63
CA MET A 285 -26.07 0.21 1.49
C MET A 285 -27.42 -0.49 1.64
N PRO A 286 -27.69 -1.57 0.89
CA PRO A 286 -28.92 -2.34 1.04
C PRO A 286 -29.05 -2.88 2.47
N GLU A 287 -30.28 -3.02 2.95
CA GLU A 287 -30.54 -3.68 4.22
C GLU A 287 -30.17 -5.16 4.09
N GLY A 288 -29.17 -5.59 4.86
CA GLY A 288 -28.71 -6.96 4.91
C GLY A 288 -27.33 -7.20 4.29
N PRO A 289 -26.68 -8.30 4.68
CA PRO A 289 -25.31 -8.60 4.22
C PRO A 289 -25.33 -9.06 2.76
N SER A 290 -24.49 -8.45 1.92
CA SER A 290 -24.17 -8.98 0.60
C SER A 290 -23.37 -10.28 0.76
N ARG A 291 -23.80 -11.36 0.10
CA ARG A 291 -23.11 -12.66 0.11
C ARG A 291 -21.73 -12.55 -0.51
N LEU A 292 -21.62 -11.83 -1.63
CA LEU A 292 -20.34 -11.56 -2.29
C LEU A 292 -19.44 -10.71 -1.40
N GLY A 293 -20.00 -9.68 -0.74
CA GLY A 293 -19.25 -8.84 0.20
C GLY A 293 -18.71 -9.65 1.38
N ALA A 294 -19.53 -10.51 1.99
CA ALA A 294 -19.10 -11.38 3.08
C ALA A 294 -17.97 -12.34 2.66
N LEU A 295 -18.08 -12.95 1.47
CA LEU A 295 -17.00 -13.79 0.93
C LEU A 295 -15.71 -13.01 0.76
N ILE A 296 -15.77 -11.82 0.14
CA ILE A 296 -14.56 -11.00 -0.09
C ILE A 296 -13.93 -10.56 1.23
N THR A 297 -14.75 -10.20 2.23
CA THR A 297 -14.24 -9.87 3.58
C THR A 297 -13.53 -11.06 4.20
N SER A 298 -14.09 -12.27 4.15
CA SER A 298 -13.43 -13.48 4.65
C SER A 298 -12.11 -13.76 3.92
N LEU A 299 -12.07 -13.58 2.59
CA LEU A 299 -10.85 -13.76 1.79
C LEU A 299 -9.78 -12.72 2.11
N SER A 300 -10.17 -11.54 2.61
CA SER A 300 -9.23 -10.48 2.97
C SER A 300 -8.54 -10.73 4.32
N THR A 301 -9.12 -11.59 5.17
CA THR A 301 -8.62 -11.88 6.51
C THR A 301 -8.08 -13.30 6.68
N ASP A 302 -8.39 -14.21 5.75
CA ASP A 302 -7.95 -15.61 5.78
C ASP A 302 -7.16 -15.96 4.52
N PRO A 303 -5.81 -15.93 4.58
CA PRO A 303 -4.96 -16.31 3.46
C PRO A 303 -5.13 -17.74 2.98
N SER A 304 -5.42 -18.67 3.88
CA SER A 304 -5.60 -20.09 3.53
C SER A 304 -6.87 -20.27 2.70
N LEU A 305 -7.95 -19.59 3.10
CA LEU A 305 -9.19 -19.55 2.32
C LEU A 305 -8.98 -18.87 0.98
N LEU A 306 -8.22 -17.76 0.93
CA LEU A 306 -7.89 -17.08 -0.33
C LEU A 306 -7.16 -17.99 -1.30
N ASP A 307 -6.18 -18.77 -0.82
CA ASP A 307 -5.43 -19.71 -1.65
C ASP A 307 -6.30 -20.88 -2.13
N ALA A 308 -7.13 -21.42 -1.26
CA ALA A 308 -8.07 -22.48 -1.62
C ALA A 308 -9.07 -22.02 -2.70
N VAL A 309 -9.62 -20.81 -2.55
CA VAL A 309 -10.53 -20.22 -3.55
C VAL A 309 -9.81 -19.88 -4.85
N ARG A 310 -8.54 -19.51 -4.80
CA ARG A 310 -7.73 -19.28 -6.03
C ARG A 310 -7.44 -20.57 -6.79
N ALA A 311 -7.20 -21.67 -6.08
CA ALA A 311 -6.96 -22.99 -6.66
C ALA A 311 -8.21 -23.58 -7.31
N ASP A 312 -9.34 -23.56 -6.60
CA ASP A 312 -10.65 -23.95 -7.11
C ASP A 312 -11.77 -23.09 -6.49
N PRO A 313 -12.24 -22.04 -7.15
CA PRO A 313 -13.27 -21.15 -6.63
C PRO A 313 -14.65 -21.81 -6.53
N ARG A 314 -14.92 -22.83 -7.32
CA ARG A 314 -16.26 -23.39 -7.54
C ARG A 314 -16.98 -23.87 -6.27
N PRO A 315 -16.36 -24.66 -5.37
CA PRO A 315 -17.04 -25.12 -4.16
C PRO A 315 -17.47 -23.95 -3.27
N TYR A 316 -16.67 -22.93 -3.21
CA TYR A 316 -16.89 -21.75 -2.36
C TYR A 316 -18.00 -20.85 -2.90
N LEU A 317 -18.00 -20.59 -4.21
CA LEU A 317 -19.05 -19.78 -4.84
C LEU A 317 -20.43 -20.46 -4.72
N LEU A 318 -20.47 -21.79 -4.86
CA LEU A 318 -21.68 -22.57 -4.68
C LEU A 318 -22.13 -22.59 -3.22
N ALA A 319 -21.21 -22.78 -2.26
CA ALA A 319 -21.53 -22.82 -0.84
C ALA A 319 -22.09 -21.49 -0.31
N VAL A 320 -21.57 -20.36 -0.80
CA VAL A 320 -22.05 -19.02 -0.47
C VAL A 320 -23.40 -18.72 -1.15
N GLY A 321 -23.73 -19.43 -2.21
CA GLY A 321 -24.99 -19.29 -2.95
C GLY A 321 -25.03 -18.00 -3.78
N LEU A 322 -23.90 -17.63 -4.39
CA LEU A 322 -23.83 -16.50 -5.31
C LEU A 322 -24.68 -16.76 -6.55
N ASP A 323 -25.32 -15.74 -7.07
CA ASP A 323 -25.95 -15.83 -8.38
C ASP A 323 -24.92 -15.83 -9.51
N VAL A 324 -25.37 -16.09 -10.75
CA VAL A 324 -24.49 -16.24 -11.91
C VAL A 324 -23.68 -14.99 -12.21
N ILE A 325 -24.26 -13.80 -11.99
CA ILE A 325 -23.60 -12.51 -12.26
C ILE A 325 -22.59 -12.21 -11.15
N GLU A 326 -22.92 -12.42 -9.89
CA GLU A 326 -22.01 -12.30 -8.76
C GLU A 326 -20.81 -13.23 -8.92
N ALA A 327 -21.03 -14.49 -9.24
CA ALA A 327 -19.99 -15.47 -9.48
C ALA A 327 -19.10 -15.09 -10.68
N TRP A 328 -19.70 -14.61 -11.76
CA TRP A 328 -18.98 -14.13 -12.92
C TRP A 328 -18.11 -12.90 -12.56
N ALA A 329 -18.67 -11.87 -11.92
CA ALA A 329 -17.97 -10.67 -11.50
C ALA A 329 -16.73 -11.01 -10.64
N PHE A 330 -16.89 -11.94 -9.71
CA PHE A 330 -15.80 -12.45 -8.88
C PHE A 330 -14.71 -13.15 -9.70
N LEU A 331 -15.08 -14.04 -10.60
CA LEU A 331 -14.13 -14.84 -11.40
C LEU A 331 -13.34 -14.01 -12.42
N VAL A 332 -13.99 -13.00 -13.03
CA VAL A 332 -13.32 -12.08 -13.96
C VAL A 332 -12.57 -10.97 -13.24
N ARG A 333 -12.79 -10.82 -11.92
CA ARG A 333 -12.17 -9.80 -11.06
C ARG A 333 -12.48 -8.37 -11.52
N ASP A 334 -13.68 -8.16 -12.00
CA ASP A 334 -14.12 -6.83 -12.42
C ASP A 334 -14.66 -6.06 -11.20
N GLN A 335 -13.86 -5.10 -10.71
CA GLN A 335 -14.16 -4.34 -9.50
C GLN A 335 -15.45 -3.53 -9.60
N ARG A 336 -15.77 -3.02 -10.79
CA ARG A 336 -17.00 -2.24 -11.02
C ARG A 336 -18.24 -3.11 -10.82
N TRP A 337 -18.22 -4.32 -11.38
CA TRP A 337 -19.28 -5.29 -11.22
C TRP A 337 -19.36 -5.85 -9.80
N ILE A 338 -18.24 -6.13 -9.18
CA ILE A 338 -18.17 -6.56 -7.78
C ILE A 338 -18.84 -5.50 -6.89
N ASN A 339 -18.46 -4.23 -7.04
CA ASN A 339 -19.02 -3.13 -6.26
C ASN A 339 -20.53 -2.98 -6.49
N ALA A 340 -21.00 -3.11 -7.73
CA ALA A 340 -22.43 -3.03 -8.03
C ALA A 340 -23.19 -4.20 -7.41
N CYS A 341 -22.69 -5.45 -7.51
CA CYS A 341 -23.30 -6.62 -6.88
C CYS A 341 -23.39 -6.48 -5.36
N ILE A 342 -22.34 -5.97 -4.72
CA ILE A 342 -22.35 -5.74 -3.26
C ILE A 342 -23.36 -4.66 -2.91
N ARG A 343 -23.41 -3.57 -3.65
CA ARG A 343 -24.26 -2.42 -3.40
C ARG A 343 -25.74 -2.71 -3.62
N GLU A 344 -26.07 -3.43 -4.67
CA GLU A 344 -27.44 -3.75 -5.05
C GLU A 344 -27.93 -5.08 -4.42
N GLY A 345 -27.07 -5.80 -3.72
CA GLY A 345 -27.40 -7.05 -3.01
C GLY A 345 -27.56 -8.27 -3.91
N SER A 346 -27.48 -8.13 -5.23
CA SER A 346 -27.53 -9.24 -6.20
C SER A 346 -27.00 -8.84 -7.56
N GLY A 347 -26.57 -9.83 -8.35
CA GLY A 347 -26.11 -9.63 -9.73
C GLY A 347 -27.18 -9.08 -10.67
N PRO A 348 -28.43 -9.59 -10.68
CA PRO A 348 -29.50 -9.03 -11.49
C PRO A 348 -29.81 -7.55 -11.21
N ALA A 349 -29.81 -7.15 -9.94
CA ALA A 349 -30.01 -5.75 -9.56
C ALA A 349 -28.82 -4.88 -9.99
N ALA A 350 -27.59 -5.39 -9.84
CA ALA A 350 -26.37 -4.74 -10.34
C ALA A 350 -26.41 -4.53 -11.86
N ALA A 351 -26.89 -5.52 -12.63
CA ALA A 351 -27.04 -5.41 -14.07
C ALA A 351 -27.97 -4.27 -14.48
N VAL A 352 -29.10 -4.13 -13.78
CA VAL A 352 -30.03 -3.01 -13.98
C VAL A 352 -29.38 -1.67 -13.66
N ALA A 353 -28.70 -1.59 -12.51
CA ALA A 353 -28.03 -0.35 -12.07
C ALA A 353 -26.91 0.10 -13.00
N LEU A 354 -26.23 -0.84 -13.67
CA LEU A 354 -25.20 -0.57 -14.67
C LEU A 354 -25.74 -0.38 -16.09
N GLY A 355 -27.06 -0.45 -16.29
CA GLY A 355 -27.68 -0.30 -17.61
C GLY A 355 -27.45 -1.49 -18.56
N ALA A 356 -27.05 -2.64 -18.04
CA ALA A 356 -26.66 -3.80 -18.83
C ALA A 356 -27.81 -4.84 -18.92
N ALA A 357 -28.85 -4.55 -19.69
CA ALA A 357 -30.06 -5.39 -19.80
C ALA A 357 -29.81 -6.82 -20.35
N ALA A 358 -28.74 -7.03 -21.15
CA ALA A 358 -28.40 -8.34 -21.75
C ALA A 358 -27.48 -9.21 -20.90
N THR A 359 -27.03 -8.75 -19.76
CA THR A 359 -25.90 -9.33 -18.99
C THR A 359 -26.20 -10.72 -18.41
N GLN A 360 -27.47 -11.01 -18.10
CA GLN A 360 -27.82 -12.29 -17.49
C GLN A 360 -27.64 -13.47 -18.47
N GLU A 361 -27.89 -13.26 -19.76
CA GLU A 361 -27.68 -14.27 -20.80
C GLU A 361 -26.19 -14.41 -21.14
N GLU A 362 -25.45 -13.31 -21.18
CA GLU A 362 -24.00 -13.30 -21.40
C GLU A 362 -23.24 -13.93 -20.22
N ALA A 363 -23.60 -13.63 -18.99
CA ALA A 363 -23.00 -14.25 -17.81
C ALA A 363 -23.30 -15.76 -17.78
N ARG A 364 -24.52 -16.19 -18.19
CA ARG A 364 -24.84 -17.62 -18.35
C ARG A 364 -24.02 -18.27 -19.46
N SER A 365 -23.76 -17.57 -20.56
CA SER A 365 -22.94 -18.08 -21.66
C SER A 365 -21.46 -18.23 -21.31
N PHE A 366 -20.99 -17.55 -20.28
CA PHE A 366 -19.65 -17.67 -19.73
C PHE A 366 -19.45 -19.03 -19.01
N PHE A 367 -20.50 -19.60 -18.46
CA PHE A 367 -20.49 -20.87 -17.77
C PHE A 367 -21.02 -21.99 -18.71
N VAL A 368 -20.12 -22.57 -19.52
CA VAL A 368 -20.46 -23.73 -20.33
C VAL A 368 -20.27 -24.99 -19.49
N HIS A 369 -21.35 -25.75 -19.36
CA HIS A 369 -21.30 -27.08 -18.76
C HIS A 369 -20.73 -28.08 -19.79
N THR A 370 -19.51 -28.52 -19.59
CA THR A 370 -19.01 -29.79 -20.15
C THR A 370 -18.70 -30.70 -18.95
N ASP A 371 -19.40 -31.82 -18.87
CA ASP A 371 -19.22 -32.85 -17.83
C ASP A 371 -19.36 -32.34 -16.36
N GLY A 372 -20.28 -31.41 -16.12
CA GLY A 372 -20.51 -30.87 -14.79
C GLY A 372 -19.42 -29.93 -14.27
N ARG A 373 -18.47 -29.52 -15.11
CA ARG A 373 -17.44 -28.54 -14.78
C ARG A 373 -17.80 -27.16 -15.32
N LEU A 374 -17.66 -26.13 -14.47
CA LEU A 374 -17.67 -24.75 -14.90
C LEU A 374 -16.36 -24.48 -15.67
N VAL A 375 -16.44 -24.36 -16.99
CA VAL A 375 -15.29 -24.09 -17.84
C VAL A 375 -15.40 -22.64 -18.34
N ARG A 376 -14.37 -21.84 -18.09
CA ARG A 376 -14.22 -20.51 -18.63
C ARG A 376 -14.10 -20.59 -20.17
N ARG A 377 -15.13 -20.14 -20.89
CA ARG A 377 -14.97 -19.88 -22.31
C ARG A 377 -14.06 -18.66 -22.50
N ALA A 378 -13.05 -18.81 -23.37
CA ALA A 378 -12.02 -17.81 -23.56
C ALA A 378 -12.59 -16.42 -23.90
N LYS A 379 -12.15 -15.44 -23.14
CA LYS A 379 -11.99 -14.01 -23.45
C LYS A 379 -13.05 -13.34 -24.34
N ARG A 380 -14.22 -13.04 -23.78
CA ARG A 380 -14.91 -11.79 -24.12
C ARG A 380 -15.28 -11.09 -22.80
N PRO A 381 -14.75 -9.91 -22.52
CA PRO A 381 -15.30 -9.07 -21.46
C PRO A 381 -16.75 -8.73 -21.80
N LEU A 382 -17.60 -8.59 -20.80
CA LEU A 382 -18.92 -8.00 -21.00
C LEU A 382 -18.73 -6.61 -21.62
N PRO A 383 -19.66 -6.16 -22.49
CA PRO A 383 -19.58 -4.84 -23.07
C PRO A 383 -19.53 -3.80 -21.94
N SER A 384 -18.64 -2.83 -22.06
CA SER A 384 -18.65 -1.66 -21.19
C SER A 384 -20.02 -1.00 -21.29
N PRO A 385 -20.61 -0.50 -20.18
CA PRO A 385 -21.85 0.30 -20.25
C PRO A 385 -21.73 1.50 -21.18
N ASP A 386 -20.50 1.95 -21.49
CA ASP A 386 -20.22 3.05 -22.42
C ASP A 386 -20.41 2.65 -23.89
N THR A 387 -20.67 1.37 -24.20
CA THR A 387 -20.91 0.90 -25.58
C THR A 387 -22.40 0.77 -25.94
N VAL A 388 -23.31 1.13 -25.05
CA VAL A 388 -24.74 1.24 -25.40
C VAL A 388 -24.90 2.54 -26.19
N SER A 389 -24.78 2.42 -27.51
CA SER A 389 -25.10 3.47 -28.48
C SER A 389 -26.52 3.98 -28.23
N THR A 390 -26.63 5.23 -27.81
CA THR A 390 -27.87 6.01 -27.99
C THR A 390 -28.00 6.31 -29.48
N SER A 391 -28.65 5.43 -30.25
CA SER A 391 -29.21 5.81 -31.51
C SER A 391 -30.49 6.62 -31.25
N PRO A 392 -30.57 7.85 -31.71
CA PRO A 392 -31.84 8.59 -31.68
C PRO A 392 -32.75 8.01 -32.75
N ALA A 393 -33.97 7.70 -32.36
CA ALA A 393 -35.09 7.53 -33.25
C ALA A 393 -35.76 8.88 -33.47
#